data_f9dc2674c11a461d3ded8029bfb91c4e
#
_entry.id   f9dc2674c11a461d3ded8029bfb91c4e
#
_cell.length_a   1.000
_cell.length_b   1.000
_cell.length_c   1.000
_cell.angle_alpha   90.00
_cell.angle_beta   90.00
_cell.angle_gamma   90.00
#
_symmetry.space_group_name_H-M   'P 1'
#
loop_
_entity.id
_entity.type
_entity.pdbx_description
1 polymer ?
#
loop_
_entity_poly.entity_id
_entity_poly.type
_entity_poly.pdbx_seq_one_letter_code
_entity_poly.pdbx_strand_id
1 'polypeptide(L)'
;MTPRPGIEPAPLPSVVVLISGRGSNLRAIVESTPPCRIAAVISNRPDAGGLAFAHANGIATEVVDHTAYADAADPRGAFDAALMQAIDRHQPQLVVLAGFMRILTAGFVDHYTGRMINIHPSLLPAYPGLHTHRRALEDGVRLHGCTVHFVTSTLDNGPIVVQAAVAVDADDSEDTLSARVLEQEHRLYPQAVRWFAEGRLRIDGARVRVLPPPDADTVAAANDRALVAPALDR
;
A
#
# COMPACT_ATOMS: atom_id res chain seq x y z
N MET A 1 40.38 -21.91 -19.65
CA MET A 1 39.20 -21.02 -19.70
C MET A 1 38.68 -20.90 -18.28
N THR A 2 39.06 -19.85 -17.58
CA THR A 2 38.63 -19.58 -16.18
C THR A 2 37.16 -19.20 -16.16
N PRO A 3 36.33 -19.79 -15.31
CA PRO A 3 34.92 -19.39 -15.19
C PRO A 3 34.87 -17.93 -14.71
N ARG A 4 34.03 -17.12 -15.36
CA ARG A 4 33.72 -15.76 -14.87
C ARG A 4 33.12 -15.86 -13.47
N PRO A 5 33.53 -15.03 -12.50
CA PRO A 5 32.91 -15.01 -11.20
C PRO A 5 31.41 -14.69 -11.40
N GLY A 6 30.55 -15.57 -10.86
CA GLY A 6 29.12 -15.37 -10.91
C GLY A 6 28.77 -14.06 -10.22
N ILE A 7 28.05 -13.19 -10.89
CA ILE A 7 27.42 -12.01 -10.30
C ILE A 7 26.33 -12.58 -9.37
N GLU A 8 26.55 -12.54 -8.05
CA GLU A 8 25.48 -12.87 -7.11
C GLU A 8 24.30 -11.91 -7.38
N PRO A 9 23.07 -12.42 -7.50
CA PRO A 9 21.92 -11.56 -7.67
C PRO A 9 21.85 -10.56 -6.51
N ALA A 10 21.59 -9.30 -6.81
CA ALA A 10 21.41 -8.28 -5.77
C ALA A 10 20.31 -8.73 -4.78
N PRO A 11 20.49 -8.48 -3.48
CA PRO A 11 19.49 -8.88 -2.50
C PRO A 11 18.15 -8.23 -2.80
N LEU A 12 17.07 -9.02 -2.67
CA LEU A 12 15.71 -8.51 -2.87
C LEU A 12 15.41 -7.35 -1.91
N PRO A 13 14.73 -6.30 -2.38
CA PRO A 13 14.31 -5.20 -1.52
C PRO A 13 13.52 -5.69 -0.30
N SER A 14 13.83 -5.15 0.88
CA SER A 14 13.11 -5.43 2.12
C SER A 14 11.86 -4.55 2.21
N VAL A 15 10.73 -5.14 2.53
CA VAL A 15 9.44 -4.47 2.68
C VAL A 15 8.85 -4.75 4.05
N VAL A 16 8.36 -3.74 4.75
CA VAL A 16 7.54 -3.88 5.95
C VAL A 16 6.10 -3.49 5.62
N VAL A 17 5.14 -4.31 6.04
CA VAL A 17 3.72 -4.04 5.82
C VAL A 17 3.04 -3.72 7.14
N LEU A 18 2.36 -2.57 7.21
CA LEU A 18 1.58 -2.13 8.36
C LEU A 18 0.09 -2.43 8.15
N ILE A 19 -0.54 -3.03 9.16
CA ILE A 19 -1.96 -3.42 9.14
C ILE A 19 -2.67 -3.01 10.42
N SER A 20 -4.02 -2.89 10.38
CA SER A 20 -4.85 -2.72 11.58
C SER A 20 -5.98 -3.75 11.68
N GLY A 21 -6.18 -4.62 10.68
CA GLY A 21 -7.36 -5.48 10.62
C GLY A 21 -7.16 -6.79 9.85
N ARG A 22 -8.14 -7.16 9.03
CA ARG A 22 -8.23 -8.46 8.33
C ARG A 22 -7.03 -8.80 7.44
N GLY A 23 -6.37 -7.79 6.86
CA GLY A 23 -5.19 -7.99 6.03
C GLY A 23 -5.48 -8.50 4.62
N SER A 24 -6.62 -8.14 4.01
CA SER A 24 -6.95 -8.56 2.63
C SER A 24 -5.93 -8.06 1.60
N ASN A 25 -5.53 -6.80 1.69
CA ASN A 25 -4.48 -6.23 0.85
C ASN A 25 -3.10 -6.85 1.13
N LEU A 26 -2.77 -7.16 2.40
CA LEU A 26 -1.57 -7.94 2.74
C LEU A 26 -1.59 -9.29 2.03
N ARG A 27 -2.72 -10.01 2.10
CA ARG A 27 -2.88 -11.31 1.42
C ARG A 27 -2.62 -11.19 -0.07
N ALA A 28 -3.25 -10.23 -0.75
CA ALA A 28 -3.07 -10.00 -2.18
C ALA A 28 -1.59 -9.72 -2.54
N ILE A 29 -0.88 -8.94 -1.73
CA ILE A 29 0.55 -8.67 -1.94
C ILE A 29 1.37 -9.95 -1.79
N VAL A 30 1.17 -10.73 -0.72
CA VAL A 30 1.94 -11.97 -0.47
C VAL A 30 1.69 -13.00 -1.58
N GLU A 31 0.43 -13.23 -1.94
CA GLU A 31 0.03 -14.21 -2.97
C GLU A 31 0.52 -13.83 -4.38
N SER A 32 0.74 -12.53 -4.66
CA SER A 32 1.28 -12.06 -5.94
C SER A 32 2.78 -12.30 -6.12
N THR A 33 3.47 -12.72 -5.07
CA THR A 33 4.93 -12.99 -5.08
C THR A 33 5.76 -11.87 -5.75
N PRO A 34 5.70 -10.63 -5.25
CA PRO A 34 6.49 -9.53 -5.83
C PRO A 34 8.00 -9.79 -5.65
N PRO A 35 8.88 -9.21 -6.47
CA PRO A 35 10.32 -9.42 -6.40
C PRO A 35 10.94 -8.65 -5.21
N CYS A 36 10.41 -8.88 -4.01
CA CYS A 36 10.87 -8.32 -2.75
C CYS A 36 10.73 -9.34 -1.62
N ARG A 37 11.39 -9.07 -0.51
CA ARG A 37 11.23 -9.83 0.74
C ARG A 37 10.30 -9.06 1.68
N ILE A 38 9.15 -9.60 2.01
CA ILE A 38 8.33 -9.06 3.10
C ILE A 38 9.03 -9.45 4.41
N ALA A 39 9.74 -8.48 4.99
CA ALA A 39 10.60 -8.71 6.15
C ALA A 39 9.79 -8.84 7.44
N ALA A 40 8.70 -8.07 7.55
CA ALA A 40 7.78 -8.14 8.68
C ALA A 40 6.41 -7.59 8.32
N VAL A 41 5.42 -8.04 9.07
CA VAL A 41 4.07 -7.45 9.17
C VAL A 41 3.91 -6.91 10.58
N ILE A 42 3.64 -5.61 10.70
CA ILE A 42 3.48 -4.94 11.99
C ILE A 42 2.04 -4.43 12.11
N SER A 43 1.42 -4.70 13.25
CA SER A 43 0.06 -4.22 13.53
C SER A 43 0.04 -3.30 14.75
N ASN A 44 -0.84 -2.28 14.71
CA ASN A 44 -1.14 -1.47 15.89
C ASN A 44 -2.23 -2.12 16.79
N ARG A 45 -2.68 -3.34 16.44
CA ARG A 45 -3.71 -4.08 17.17
C ARG A 45 -3.31 -5.54 17.30
N PRO A 46 -3.37 -6.13 18.51
CA PRO A 46 -3.00 -7.53 18.73
C PRO A 46 -4.00 -8.51 18.08
N ASP A 47 -5.26 -8.09 17.89
CA ASP A 47 -6.35 -8.88 17.34
C ASP A 47 -6.47 -8.79 15.81
N ALA A 48 -5.51 -8.16 15.12
CA ALA A 48 -5.53 -8.02 13.67
C ALA A 48 -5.38 -9.38 12.97
N GLY A 49 -6.42 -9.79 12.22
CA GLY A 49 -6.45 -11.10 11.55
C GLY A 49 -5.33 -11.31 10.53
N GLY A 50 -4.80 -10.24 9.96
CA GLY A 50 -3.65 -10.30 9.04
C GLY A 50 -2.35 -10.82 9.69
N LEU A 51 -2.20 -10.73 11.02
CA LEU A 51 -1.04 -11.30 11.74
C LEU A 51 -1.01 -12.83 11.64
N ALA A 52 -2.15 -13.48 11.83
CA ALA A 52 -2.26 -14.94 11.70
C ALA A 52 -1.92 -15.40 10.28
N PHE A 53 -2.39 -14.67 9.26
CA PHE A 53 -2.05 -14.95 7.87
C PHE A 53 -0.54 -14.80 7.60
N ALA A 54 0.07 -13.71 8.07
CA ALA A 54 1.51 -13.48 7.90
C ALA A 54 2.34 -14.59 8.56
N HIS A 55 2.01 -14.96 9.80
CA HIS A 55 2.67 -16.03 10.53
C HIS A 55 2.56 -17.39 9.80
N ALA A 56 1.37 -17.72 9.30
CA ALA A 56 1.16 -18.95 8.52
C ALA A 56 1.96 -19.02 7.21
N ASN A 57 2.39 -17.86 6.68
CA ASN A 57 3.26 -17.75 5.50
C ASN A 57 4.75 -17.53 5.86
N GLY A 58 5.14 -17.77 7.11
CA GLY A 58 6.54 -17.66 7.55
C GLY A 58 7.08 -16.23 7.60
N ILE A 59 6.21 -15.22 7.60
CA ILE A 59 6.59 -13.81 7.69
C ILE A 59 6.64 -13.41 9.16
N ALA A 60 7.71 -12.72 9.57
CA ALA A 60 7.81 -12.20 10.93
C ALA A 60 6.66 -11.24 11.24
N THR A 61 6.10 -11.36 12.44
CA THR A 61 4.99 -10.51 12.90
C THR A 61 5.35 -9.78 14.17
N GLU A 62 4.90 -8.55 14.29
CA GLU A 62 5.08 -7.73 15.48
C GLU A 62 3.82 -6.92 15.79
N VAL A 63 3.59 -6.65 17.07
CA VAL A 63 2.51 -5.77 17.53
C VAL A 63 3.12 -4.59 18.28
N VAL A 64 2.81 -3.39 17.78
CA VAL A 64 3.03 -2.13 18.51
C VAL A 64 1.64 -1.62 18.91
N ASP A 65 1.14 -2.04 20.07
CA ASP A 65 -0.21 -1.69 20.49
C ASP A 65 -0.32 -0.20 20.82
N HIS A 66 -1.13 0.52 20.04
CA HIS A 66 -1.30 1.95 20.21
C HIS A 66 -1.96 2.33 21.55
N THR A 67 -2.70 1.42 22.17
CA THR A 67 -3.36 1.66 23.47
C THR A 67 -2.36 1.75 24.61
N ALA A 68 -1.20 1.12 24.48
CA ALA A 68 -0.13 1.18 25.48
C ALA A 68 0.48 2.59 25.65
N TYR A 69 0.19 3.49 24.73
CA TYR A 69 0.71 4.88 24.75
C TYR A 69 -0.36 5.91 25.11
N ALA A 70 -1.57 5.48 25.49
CA ALA A 70 -2.70 6.36 25.74
C ALA A 70 -2.42 7.42 26.82
N ASP A 71 -1.66 7.07 27.85
CA ASP A 71 -1.33 7.91 29.00
C ASP A 71 -0.03 8.73 28.82
N ALA A 72 0.64 8.65 27.67
CA ALA A 72 1.83 9.44 27.40
C ALA A 72 1.49 10.93 27.22
N ALA A 73 2.43 11.82 27.51
CA ALA A 73 2.26 13.25 27.31
C ALA A 73 1.97 13.62 25.83
N ASP A 74 2.54 12.87 24.89
CA ASP A 74 2.19 12.85 23.46
C ASP A 74 1.92 11.41 23.02
N PRO A 75 0.69 10.91 23.14
CA PRO A 75 0.35 9.53 22.81
C PRO A 75 0.68 9.15 21.36
N ARG A 76 0.46 10.07 20.40
CA ARG A 76 0.74 9.82 19.00
C ARG A 76 2.24 9.76 18.73
N GLY A 77 2.99 10.73 19.20
CA GLY A 77 4.45 10.75 19.02
C GLY A 77 5.14 9.58 19.69
N ALA A 78 4.70 9.18 20.90
CA ALA A 78 5.25 8.02 21.61
C ALA A 78 4.97 6.71 20.85
N PHE A 79 3.76 6.52 20.35
CA PHE A 79 3.41 5.38 19.51
C PHE A 79 4.23 5.36 18.20
N ASP A 80 4.30 6.48 17.50
CA ASP A 80 5.03 6.60 16.23
C ASP A 80 6.52 6.33 16.41
N ALA A 81 7.13 6.80 17.51
CA ALA A 81 8.53 6.51 17.83
C ALA A 81 8.78 5.01 18.04
N ALA A 82 7.89 4.32 18.76
CA ALA A 82 7.99 2.88 18.95
C ALA A 82 7.76 2.11 17.64
N LEU A 83 6.80 2.56 16.82
CA LEU A 83 6.53 1.98 15.51
C LEU A 83 7.73 2.14 14.56
N MET A 84 8.38 3.32 14.53
CA MET A 84 9.60 3.55 13.76
C MET A 84 10.72 2.61 14.19
N GLN A 85 10.95 2.44 15.49
CA GLN A 85 11.95 1.49 16.00
C GLN A 85 11.63 0.06 15.54
N ALA A 86 10.37 -0.35 15.57
CA ALA A 86 9.93 -1.66 15.09
C ALA A 86 10.22 -1.86 13.61
N ILE A 87 9.91 -0.87 12.79
CA ILE A 87 10.12 -0.89 11.34
C ILE A 87 11.62 -0.90 11.00
N ASP A 88 12.39 0.01 11.61
CA ASP A 88 13.79 0.24 11.26
C ASP A 88 14.71 -0.96 11.59
N ARG A 89 14.32 -1.83 12.55
CA ARG A 89 15.02 -3.12 12.80
C ARG A 89 15.07 -4.02 11.56
N HIS A 90 14.10 -3.89 10.65
CA HIS A 90 14.04 -4.66 9.41
C HIS A 90 14.72 -3.96 8.21
N GLN A 91 15.21 -2.74 8.40
CA GLN A 91 15.89 -1.93 7.37
C GLN A 91 15.12 -1.90 6.03
N PRO A 92 13.82 -1.56 6.01
CA PRO A 92 13.03 -1.66 4.79
C PRO A 92 13.40 -0.58 3.79
N GLN A 93 13.40 -0.94 2.52
CA GLN A 93 13.39 0.00 1.40
C GLN A 93 11.99 0.55 1.13
N LEU A 94 10.94 -0.19 1.54
CA LEU A 94 9.55 0.25 1.39
C LEU A 94 8.73 -0.08 2.63
N VAL A 95 7.92 0.88 3.07
CA VAL A 95 6.85 0.69 4.05
C VAL A 95 5.50 0.73 3.33
N VAL A 96 4.66 -0.27 3.56
CA VAL A 96 3.36 -0.45 2.89
C VAL A 96 2.25 -0.34 3.92
N LEU A 97 1.34 0.63 3.76
CA LEU A 97 0.17 0.80 4.62
C LEU A 97 -1.02 0.01 4.04
N ALA A 98 -1.25 -1.22 4.51
CA ALA A 98 -2.29 -2.10 3.99
C ALA A 98 -3.51 -2.15 4.93
N GLY A 99 -4.30 -1.09 4.92
CA GLY A 99 -5.42 -0.90 5.85
C GLY A 99 -4.93 -0.55 7.25
N PHE A 100 -3.92 0.31 7.35
CA PHE A 100 -3.40 0.83 8.61
C PHE A 100 -4.19 2.07 9.04
N MET A 101 -4.98 1.94 10.11
CA MET A 101 -6.00 2.91 10.53
C MET A 101 -5.47 3.89 11.60
N ARG A 102 -4.24 4.43 11.41
CA ARG A 102 -3.67 5.45 12.29
C ARG A 102 -3.20 6.65 11.47
N ILE A 103 -3.45 7.83 12.01
CA ILE A 103 -2.87 9.06 11.46
C ILE A 103 -1.47 9.20 12.06
N LEU A 104 -0.48 9.16 11.20
CA LEU A 104 0.94 9.26 11.54
C LEU A 104 1.36 10.72 11.70
N THR A 105 2.35 10.97 12.55
CA THR A 105 2.93 12.31 12.72
C THR A 105 3.76 12.73 11.50
N ALA A 106 3.96 14.03 11.32
CA ALA A 106 4.83 14.53 10.25
C ALA A 106 6.25 13.96 10.35
N GLY A 107 6.81 13.88 11.56
CA GLY A 107 8.15 13.31 11.78
C GLY A 107 8.26 11.85 11.36
N PHE A 108 7.23 11.03 11.59
CA PHE A 108 7.16 9.66 11.08
C PHE A 108 7.13 9.63 9.55
N VAL A 109 6.26 10.43 8.94
CA VAL A 109 6.11 10.48 7.48
C VAL A 109 7.39 10.96 6.81
N ASP A 110 8.03 11.99 7.35
CA ASP A 110 9.27 12.56 6.82
C ASP A 110 10.42 11.54 6.86
N HIS A 111 10.48 10.69 7.91
CA HIS A 111 11.49 9.63 8.04
C HIS A 111 11.40 8.60 6.91
N TYR A 112 10.18 8.35 6.39
CA TYR A 112 9.94 7.41 5.29
C TYR A 112 9.61 8.10 3.97
N THR A 113 9.94 9.38 3.80
CA THR A 113 9.68 10.13 2.56
C THR A 113 10.20 9.39 1.34
N GLY A 114 9.34 9.25 0.31
CA GLY A 114 9.65 8.59 -0.96
C GLY A 114 9.75 7.06 -0.90
N ARG A 115 9.51 6.45 0.28
CA ARG A 115 9.56 5.00 0.50
C ARG A 115 8.43 4.49 1.40
N MET A 116 7.30 5.19 1.41
CA MET A 116 6.07 4.74 2.07
C MET A 116 4.89 4.96 1.14
N ILE A 117 4.10 3.89 0.90
CA ILE A 117 2.91 3.93 0.05
C ILE A 117 1.68 3.49 0.83
N ASN A 118 0.52 4.01 0.42
CA ASN A 118 -0.79 3.66 0.95
C ASN A 118 -1.75 3.31 -0.18
N ILE A 119 -2.72 2.45 0.11
CA ILE A 119 -3.91 2.24 -0.72
C ILE A 119 -5.10 2.93 -0.08
N HIS A 120 -5.78 3.78 -0.84
CA HIS A 120 -6.93 4.55 -0.39
C HIS A 120 -8.15 4.21 -1.24
N PRO A 121 -9.30 3.87 -0.64
CA PRO A 121 -10.49 3.40 -1.37
C PRO A 121 -11.31 4.55 -1.96
N SER A 122 -10.67 5.44 -2.72
CA SER A 122 -11.31 6.46 -3.54
C SER A 122 -10.42 6.89 -4.71
N LEU A 123 -10.98 7.64 -5.65
CA LEU A 123 -10.23 8.32 -6.72
C LEU A 123 -9.67 9.65 -6.20
N LEU A 124 -8.56 9.61 -5.47
CA LEU A 124 -7.94 10.84 -4.96
C LEU A 124 -7.67 11.84 -6.11
N PRO A 125 -7.87 13.15 -5.86
CA PRO A 125 -8.08 13.82 -4.58
C PRO A 125 -9.55 13.82 -4.08
N ALA A 126 -10.47 13.13 -4.75
CA ALA A 126 -11.84 13.01 -4.25
C ALA A 126 -11.90 12.07 -3.04
N TYR A 127 -12.74 12.41 -2.07
CA TYR A 127 -13.03 11.60 -0.87
C TYR A 127 -11.79 11.21 -0.05
N PRO A 128 -10.93 12.14 0.38
CA PRO A 128 -9.88 11.83 1.35
C PRO A 128 -10.49 11.45 2.71
N GLY A 129 -9.74 10.72 3.55
CA GLY A 129 -10.16 10.30 4.88
C GLY A 129 -11.14 9.12 4.87
N LEU A 130 -12.03 9.08 5.85
CA LEU A 130 -12.89 7.93 6.12
C LEU A 130 -14.22 7.95 5.33
N HIS A 131 -14.92 6.80 5.34
CA HIS A 131 -16.26 6.61 4.78
C HIS A 131 -16.40 6.98 3.30
N THR A 132 -15.39 6.66 2.51
CA THR A 132 -15.29 7.06 1.10
C THR A 132 -16.44 6.53 0.25
N HIS A 133 -16.83 5.25 0.42
CA HIS A 133 -17.91 4.62 -0.33
C HIS A 133 -19.27 5.25 -0.01
N ARG A 134 -19.55 5.46 1.30
CA ARG A 134 -20.79 6.12 1.72
C ARG A 134 -20.90 7.51 1.13
N ARG A 135 -19.85 8.32 1.23
CA ARG A 135 -19.82 9.69 0.69
C ARG A 135 -19.99 9.71 -0.82
N ALA A 136 -19.36 8.77 -1.53
CA ALA A 136 -19.52 8.64 -2.97
C ALA A 136 -20.95 8.29 -3.38
N LEU A 137 -21.63 7.41 -2.63
CA LEU A 137 -23.05 7.07 -2.85
C LEU A 137 -23.98 8.25 -2.55
N GLU A 138 -23.74 8.96 -1.42
CA GLU A 138 -24.51 10.14 -1.02
C GLU A 138 -24.39 11.28 -2.04
N ASP A 139 -23.20 11.48 -2.63
CA ASP A 139 -22.96 12.48 -3.67
C ASP A 139 -23.50 12.05 -5.05
N GLY A 140 -23.94 10.81 -5.22
CA GLY A 140 -24.52 10.29 -6.46
C GLY A 140 -23.53 10.21 -7.62
N VAL A 141 -22.23 10.05 -7.36
CA VAL A 141 -21.23 9.92 -8.42
C VAL A 141 -21.42 8.65 -9.22
N ARG A 142 -21.00 8.65 -10.48
CA ARG A 142 -21.11 7.49 -11.37
C ARG A 142 -19.80 6.69 -11.48
N LEU A 143 -18.70 7.26 -10.98
CA LEU A 143 -17.41 6.61 -10.91
C LEU A 143 -16.84 6.75 -9.50
N HIS A 144 -16.31 5.65 -9.01
CA HIS A 144 -15.55 5.58 -7.76
C HIS A 144 -14.33 4.69 -7.98
N GLY A 145 -13.54 4.36 -6.94
CA GLY A 145 -12.40 3.48 -7.15
C GLY A 145 -11.40 3.50 -6.01
N CYS A 146 -10.14 3.23 -6.36
CA CYS A 146 -9.04 3.24 -5.41
C CYS A 146 -7.78 3.90 -5.98
N THR A 147 -6.91 4.33 -5.09
CA THR A 147 -5.66 5.02 -5.39
C THR A 147 -4.52 4.44 -4.57
N VAL A 148 -3.44 4.02 -5.22
CA VAL A 148 -2.14 3.85 -4.56
C VAL A 148 -1.35 5.14 -4.70
N HIS A 149 -0.85 5.66 -3.58
CA HIS A 149 -0.08 6.90 -3.56
C HIS A 149 1.08 6.82 -2.56
N PHE A 150 2.11 7.62 -2.77
CA PHE A 150 3.12 7.86 -1.74
C PHE A 150 2.50 8.66 -0.59
N VAL A 151 2.89 8.34 0.64
CA VAL A 151 2.40 9.04 1.83
C VAL A 151 3.19 10.32 2.03
N THR A 152 2.47 11.40 2.33
CA THR A 152 3.02 12.71 2.70
C THR A 152 2.39 13.17 4.02
N SER A 153 2.91 14.24 4.62
CA SER A 153 2.38 14.82 5.85
C SER A 153 0.96 15.37 5.71
N THR A 154 0.52 15.65 4.49
CA THR A 154 -0.88 15.99 4.21
C THR A 154 -1.67 14.70 3.92
N LEU A 155 -2.74 14.48 4.68
CA LEU A 155 -3.57 13.27 4.59
C LEU A 155 -4.07 13.05 3.15
N ASP A 156 -3.84 11.84 2.63
CA ASP A 156 -4.28 11.35 1.33
C ASP A 156 -3.99 12.30 0.14
N ASN A 157 -2.87 13.03 0.19
CA ASN A 157 -2.51 14.06 -0.80
C ASN A 157 -1.10 13.87 -1.40
N GLY A 158 -0.53 12.69 -1.29
CA GLY A 158 0.79 12.40 -1.87
C GLY A 158 0.74 12.03 -3.36
N PRO A 159 1.92 11.95 -4.01
CA PRO A 159 2.02 11.62 -5.43
C PRO A 159 1.37 10.27 -5.75
N ILE A 160 0.45 10.28 -6.73
CA ILE A 160 -0.33 9.10 -7.13
C ILE A 160 0.53 8.17 -7.97
N VAL A 161 0.56 6.89 -7.60
CA VAL A 161 1.25 5.82 -8.33
C VAL A 161 0.34 5.23 -9.40
N VAL A 162 -0.86 4.80 -8.99
CA VAL A 162 -1.84 4.17 -9.87
C VAL A 162 -3.25 4.32 -9.31
N GLN A 163 -4.23 4.40 -10.20
CA GLN A 163 -5.64 4.45 -9.86
C GLN A 163 -6.43 3.43 -10.68
N ALA A 164 -7.52 2.93 -10.10
CA ALA A 164 -8.55 2.20 -10.84
C ALA A 164 -9.92 2.82 -10.57
N ALA A 165 -10.67 3.06 -11.62
CA ALA A 165 -12.03 3.53 -11.55
C ALA A 165 -13.03 2.39 -11.83
N VAL A 166 -14.09 2.33 -11.03
CA VAL A 166 -15.20 1.40 -11.17
C VAL A 166 -16.51 2.17 -11.35
N ALA A 167 -17.46 1.57 -12.03
CA ALA A 167 -18.81 2.13 -12.10
C ALA A 167 -19.49 2.06 -10.74
N VAL A 168 -20.34 3.05 -10.47
CA VAL A 168 -21.29 3.07 -9.34
C VAL A 168 -22.68 2.86 -9.92
N ASP A 169 -23.30 1.74 -9.55
CA ASP A 169 -24.63 1.37 -9.99
C ASP A 169 -25.70 2.07 -9.13
N ALA A 170 -26.91 2.24 -9.68
CA ALA A 170 -27.97 3.01 -9.01
C ALA A 170 -28.45 2.37 -7.69
N ASP A 171 -28.32 1.07 -7.58
CA ASP A 171 -28.76 0.21 -6.44
C ASP A 171 -27.59 -0.28 -5.58
N ASP A 172 -26.40 0.31 -5.76
CA ASP A 172 -25.27 -0.05 -4.91
C ASP A 172 -25.53 0.32 -3.45
N SER A 173 -25.23 -0.63 -2.59
CA SER A 173 -24.99 -0.39 -1.16
C SER A 173 -23.52 -0.05 -0.91
N GLU A 174 -23.19 0.43 0.30
CA GLU A 174 -21.80 0.64 0.71
C GLU A 174 -21.00 -0.67 0.58
N ASP A 175 -21.60 -1.83 0.92
CA ASP A 175 -20.94 -3.13 0.85
C ASP A 175 -20.67 -3.57 -0.59
N THR A 176 -21.62 -3.41 -1.53
CA THR A 176 -21.44 -3.82 -2.94
C THR A 176 -20.40 -2.96 -3.64
N LEU A 177 -20.42 -1.66 -3.41
CA LEU A 177 -19.41 -0.75 -3.94
C LEU A 177 -18.04 -1.03 -3.34
N SER A 178 -17.95 -1.23 -2.01
CA SER A 178 -16.71 -1.57 -1.32
C SER A 178 -16.09 -2.87 -1.85
N ALA A 179 -16.90 -3.91 -2.08
CA ALA A 179 -16.42 -5.18 -2.63
C ALA A 179 -15.84 -4.99 -4.04
N ARG A 180 -16.52 -4.23 -4.91
CA ARG A 180 -16.06 -3.93 -6.27
C ARG A 180 -14.75 -3.12 -6.27
N VAL A 181 -14.61 -2.16 -5.38
CA VAL A 181 -13.37 -1.39 -5.22
C VAL A 181 -12.24 -2.29 -4.69
N LEU A 182 -12.52 -3.14 -3.69
CA LEU A 182 -11.54 -4.05 -3.10
C LEU A 182 -10.92 -5.02 -4.13
N GLU A 183 -11.71 -5.49 -5.12
CA GLU A 183 -11.18 -6.29 -6.22
C GLU A 183 -10.08 -5.54 -7.00
N GLN A 184 -10.23 -4.23 -7.17
CA GLN A 184 -9.22 -3.42 -7.84
C GLN A 184 -8.02 -3.15 -6.94
N GLU A 185 -8.22 -2.90 -5.64
CA GLU A 185 -7.13 -2.77 -4.67
C GLU A 185 -6.21 -3.99 -4.70
N HIS A 186 -6.78 -5.20 -4.71
CA HIS A 186 -6.04 -6.47 -4.76
C HIS A 186 -5.23 -6.67 -6.05
N ARG A 187 -5.51 -5.90 -7.10
CA ARG A 187 -4.74 -5.88 -8.36
C ARG A 187 -3.69 -4.78 -8.36
N LEU A 188 -4.07 -3.58 -7.93
CA LEU A 188 -3.22 -2.40 -8.00
C LEU A 188 -2.09 -2.44 -6.96
N TYR A 189 -2.40 -2.85 -5.74
CA TYR A 189 -1.44 -2.74 -4.66
C TYR A 189 -0.25 -3.68 -4.82
N PRO A 190 -0.44 -4.97 -5.15
CA PRO A 190 0.67 -5.85 -5.50
C PRO A 190 1.52 -5.31 -6.65
N GLN A 191 0.88 -4.76 -7.68
CA GLN A 191 1.59 -4.20 -8.83
C GLN A 191 2.43 -2.97 -8.47
N ALA A 192 1.90 -2.08 -7.62
CA ALA A 192 2.65 -0.92 -7.14
C ALA A 192 3.87 -1.33 -6.30
N VAL A 193 3.72 -2.35 -5.44
CA VAL A 193 4.84 -2.95 -4.68
C VAL A 193 5.88 -3.54 -5.63
N ARG A 194 5.45 -4.25 -6.68
CA ARG A 194 6.33 -4.78 -7.73
C ARG A 194 7.10 -3.68 -8.43
N TRP A 195 6.43 -2.63 -8.92
CA TRP A 195 7.09 -1.50 -9.58
C TRP A 195 8.12 -0.80 -8.70
N PHE A 196 7.82 -0.68 -7.40
CA PHE A 196 8.78 -0.14 -6.45
C PHE A 196 10.01 -1.06 -6.33
N ALA A 197 9.78 -2.37 -6.12
CA ALA A 197 10.84 -3.36 -5.97
C ALA A 197 11.75 -3.46 -7.21
N GLU A 198 11.19 -3.27 -8.40
CA GLU A 198 11.90 -3.20 -9.68
C GLU A 198 12.60 -1.84 -9.93
N GLY A 199 12.46 -0.88 -9.01
CA GLY A 199 13.03 0.45 -9.15
C GLY A 199 12.41 1.29 -10.28
N ARG A 200 11.17 1.00 -10.64
CA ARG A 200 10.46 1.62 -11.78
C ARG A 200 9.69 2.88 -11.41
N LEU A 201 9.51 3.19 -10.14
CA LEU A 201 8.81 4.40 -9.71
C LEU A 201 9.78 5.59 -9.64
N ARG A 202 9.43 6.68 -10.29
CA ARG A 202 10.15 7.96 -10.22
C ARG A 202 9.20 9.06 -9.81
N ILE A 203 9.46 9.65 -8.66
CA ILE A 203 8.71 10.81 -8.16
C ILE A 203 9.29 12.06 -8.82
N ASP A 204 8.42 12.88 -9.43
CA ASP A 204 8.74 14.14 -10.09
C ASP A 204 7.72 15.19 -9.60
N GLY A 205 8.04 15.86 -8.51
CA GLY A 205 7.13 16.76 -7.80
C GLY A 205 5.88 16.02 -7.32
N ALA A 206 4.71 16.45 -7.77
CA ALA A 206 3.42 15.83 -7.42
C ALA A 206 3.06 14.60 -8.30
N ARG A 207 3.93 14.18 -9.21
CA ARG A 207 3.65 13.09 -10.15
C ARG A 207 4.57 11.91 -9.91
N VAL A 208 4.06 10.72 -10.23
CA VAL A 208 4.88 9.50 -10.31
C VAL A 208 4.92 9.03 -11.77
N ARG A 209 6.10 8.76 -12.27
CA ARG A 209 6.29 8.07 -13.55
C ARG A 209 6.60 6.62 -13.28
N VAL A 210 5.86 5.71 -13.92
CA VAL A 210 6.19 4.30 -13.96
C VAL A 210 7.06 4.05 -15.19
N LEU A 211 8.32 3.66 -14.96
CA LEU A 211 9.24 3.33 -16.04
C LEU A 211 8.86 1.97 -16.65
N PRO A 212 9.09 1.77 -17.97
CA PRO A 212 8.87 0.46 -18.60
C PRO A 212 9.75 -0.60 -17.94
N PRO A 213 9.35 -1.89 -17.95
CA PRO A 213 10.22 -2.97 -17.53
C PRO A 213 11.47 -3.04 -18.43
N PRO A 214 12.62 -3.58 -17.94
CA PRO A 214 13.88 -3.61 -18.69
C PRO A 214 13.78 -4.33 -20.04
N ASP A 215 12.87 -5.29 -20.17
CA ASP A 215 12.73 -6.18 -21.35
C ASP A 215 11.40 -5.96 -22.10
N ALA A 216 10.87 -4.72 -22.07
CA ALA A 216 9.52 -4.47 -22.56
C ALA A 216 9.40 -4.35 -24.08
N ASP A 217 8.85 -5.42 -24.68
CA ASP A 217 7.93 -5.28 -25.82
C ASP A 217 6.50 -5.24 -25.25
N THR A 218 6.02 -4.06 -24.84
CA THR A 218 4.80 -3.97 -24.03
C THR A 218 3.57 -3.59 -24.84
N VAL A 219 2.58 -4.46 -24.80
CA VAL A 219 1.18 -4.14 -25.10
C VAL A 219 0.41 -4.19 -23.79
N ALA A 220 -0.13 -3.04 -23.36
CA ALA A 220 -0.97 -2.96 -22.16
C ALA A 220 -2.24 -3.82 -22.31
N ALA A 221 -2.57 -4.61 -21.28
CA ALA A 221 -3.81 -5.36 -21.26
C ALA A 221 -4.98 -4.43 -20.91
N ALA A 222 -6.01 -4.41 -21.75
CA ALA A 222 -7.28 -3.77 -21.44
C ALA A 222 -8.00 -4.54 -20.33
N ASN A 223 -8.66 -3.82 -19.43
CA ASN A 223 -9.45 -4.42 -18.36
C ASN A 223 -10.93 -4.06 -18.57
N ASP A 224 -11.74 -5.07 -18.85
CA ASP A 224 -13.16 -4.89 -19.27
C ASP A 224 -14.10 -4.33 -18.18
N ARG A 225 -13.65 -4.28 -16.91
CA ARG A 225 -14.50 -3.87 -15.79
C ARG A 225 -14.01 -2.64 -15.01
N ALA A 226 -12.81 -2.16 -15.30
CA ALA A 226 -12.26 -0.97 -14.64
C ALA A 226 -11.26 -0.25 -15.55
N LEU A 227 -11.23 1.08 -15.45
CA LEU A 227 -10.15 1.88 -16.01
C LEU A 227 -9.00 1.92 -15.02
N VAL A 228 -7.81 1.51 -15.45
CA VAL A 228 -6.58 1.54 -14.66
C VAL A 228 -5.56 2.44 -15.34
N ALA A 229 -5.00 3.41 -14.60
CA ALA A 229 -3.98 4.31 -15.12
C ALA A 229 -2.83 4.52 -14.09
N PRO A 230 -1.56 4.31 -14.45
CA PRO A 230 -1.14 3.70 -15.72
C PRO A 230 -1.57 2.24 -15.85
N ALA A 231 -1.49 1.66 -17.05
CA ALA A 231 -1.81 0.26 -17.28
C ALA A 231 -0.89 -0.67 -16.45
N LEU A 232 -1.45 -1.80 -16.00
CA LEU A 232 -0.69 -2.82 -15.28
C LEU A 232 0.16 -3.64 -16.26
N ASP A 233 1.29 -4.14 -15.79
CA ASP A 233 2.10 -5.11 -16.53
C ASP A 233 1.36 -6.46 -16.62
N ARG A 234 1.63 -7.22 -17.68
CA ARG A 234 1.12 -8.58 -17.87
C ARG A 234 1.94 -9.61 -17.11
#